data_737fd64fc23ebbd179b0a9e7b6a43d83
#
_entry.id   737fd64fc23ebbd179b0a9e7b6a43d83
#
_cell.length_a   1.000
_cell.length_b   1.000
_cell.length_c   1.000
_cell.angle_alpha   90.00
_cell.angle_beta   90.00
_cell.angle_gamma   90.00
#
_symmetry.space_group_name_H-M   'P 1'
#
loop_
_entity.id
_entity.type
_entity.pdbx_description
1 polymer ?
#
loop_
_entity_poly.entity_id
_entity_poly.type
_entity_poly.pdbx_seq_one_letter_code
_entity_poly.pdbx_strand_id
1 'polypeptide(L)'
;SETPLDLVDGSYILEIQSSQAVVAGARNLQLQPALDFAWLTPSSSFTELTMPIPLYQSALFVANFGSSTIAVNLEITSGSRVEYQSFQIEPMSQLEVPVLGDKLKIVSAAEFFAALEILDLPGYAVINPSENENFGDEILVIVR
;
A
#
# COMPACT_ATOMS: atom_id res chain seq x y z
N SER A 1 17.81 3.43 -15.97
CA SER A 1 18.52 4.35 -15.06
C SER A 1 17.88 4.28 -13.68
N GLU A 2 18.67 4.37 -12.65
CA GLU A 2 18.21 4.41 -11.26
C GLU A 2 18.35 5.86 -10.75
N THR A 3 17.29 6.40 -10.16
CA THR A 3 17.32 7.75 -9.59
C THR A 3 17.12 7.59 -8.08
N PRO A 4 18.11 7.93 -7.24
CA PRO A 4 17.94 7.90 -5.80
C PRO A 4 16.97 9.02 -5.38
N LEU A 5 16.02 8.67 -4.51
CA LEU A 5 15.13 9.61 -3.84
C LEU A 5 15.64 9.76 -2.39
N ASP A 6 16.12 10.95 -2.05
CA ASP A 6 16.57 11.26 -0.69
C ASP A 6 15.36 11.73 0.14
N LEU A 7 14.57 10.76 0.62
CA LEU A 7 13.37 10.99 1.41
C LEU A 7 13.68 10.76 2.89
N VAL A 8 13.09 11.58 3.75
CA VAL A 8 13.10 11.32 5.21
C VAL A 8 12.20 10.13 5.54
N ASP A 9 12.35 9.54 6.72
CA ASP A 9 11.49 8.43 7.13
C ASP A 9 10.02 8.83 7.09
N GLY A 10 9.19 7.98 6.50
CA GLY A 10 7.77 8.24 6.29
C GLY A 10 7.16 7.36 5.22
N SER A 11 5.87 7.56 4.99
CA SER A 11 5.13 6.90 3.91
C SER A 11 4.91 7.90 2.78
N TYR A 12 5.12 7.48 1.56
CA TYR A 12 5.06 8.34 0.38
C TYR A 12 4.23 7.70 -0.72
N ILE A 13 3.56 8.56 -1.46
CA ILE A 13 2.92 8.22 -2.72
C ILE A 13 3.85 8.72 -3.83
N LEU A 14 4.21 7.83 -4.75
CA LEU A 14 5.01 8.18 -5.91
C LEU A 14 4.16 8.04 -7.17
N GLU A 15 3.88 9.15 -7.82
CA GLU A 15 3.28 9.19 -9.16
C GLU A 15 4.37 9.35 -10.21
N ILE A 16 4.34 8.50 -11.24
CA ILE A 16 5.28 8.56 -12.36
C ILE A 16 4.49 8.93 -13.62
N GLN A 17 4.75 10.11 -14.15
CA GLN A 17 4.18 10.58 -15.41
C GLN A 17 5.21 10.49 -16.53
N SER A 18 4.84 9.91 -17.65
CA SER A 18 5.69 9.81 -18.84
C SER A 18 4.89 10.01 -20.11
N SER A 19 5.51 10.68 -21.09
CA SER A 19 4.96 10.84 -22.45
C SER A 19 5.13 9.58 -23.32
N GLN A 20 5.84 8.58 -22.84
CA GLN A 20 6.10 7.30 -23.53
C GLN A 20 5.85 6.15 -22.58
N ALA A 21 5.60 4.96 -23.14
CA ALA A 21 5.49 3.75 -22.34
C ALA A 21 6.79 3.49 -21.58
N VAL A 22 6.70 3.34 -20.27
CA VAL A 22 7.81 3.04 -19.37
C VAL A 22 7.48 1.84 -18.51
N VAL A 23 8.52 1.15 -18.07
CA VAL A 23 8.44 0.17 -16.98
C VAL A 23 9.12 0.80 -15.79
N ALA A 24 8.41 0.92 -14.70
CA ALA A 24 8.91 1.53 -13.48
C ALA A 24 8.81 0.57 -12.30
N GLY A 25 9.63 0.80 -11.30
CA GLY A 25 9.60 0.13 -10.00
C GLY A 25 10.40 0.95 -9.01
N ALA A 26 10.09 0.82 -7.73
CA ALA A 26 10.87 1.43 -6.68
C ALA A 26 11.56 0.34 -5.84
N ARG A 27 12.74 0.64 -5.34
CA ARG A 27 13.43 -0.19 -4.36
C ARG A 27 13.49 0.56 -3.04
N ASN A 28 12.93 -0.02 -2.01
CA ASN A 28 13.08 0.47 -0.65
C ASN A 28 14.18 -0.33 0.07
N LEU A 29 15.04 0.37 0.77
CA LEU A 29 16.18 -0.20 1.47
C LEU A 29 16.02 0.02 2.98
N GLN A 30 15.93 -1.07 3.73
CA GLN A 30 15.97 -1.05 5.18
C GLN A 30 17.41 -1.25 5.66
N LEU A 31 17.88 -0.34 6.51
CA LEU A 31 19.24 -0.41 7.06
C LEU A 31 19.28 -1.06 8.45
N GLN A 32 18.18 -1.04 9.18
CA GLN A 32 18.04 -1.55 10.55
C GLN A 32 16.76 -2.39 10.67
N PRO A 33 16.70 -3.48 11.43
CA PRO A 33 17.78 -4.09 12.21
C PRO A 33 18.78 -4.89 11.37
N ALA A 34 18.46 -5.19 10.13
CA ALA A 34 19.32 -5.87 9.17
C ALA A 34 19.22 -5.19 7.82
N LEU A 35 20.30 -5.24 7.05
CA LEU A 35 20.27 -4.77 5.65
C LEU A 35 19.35 -5.65 4.83
N ASP A 36 18.24 -5.07 4.36
CA ASP A 36 17.27 -5.76 3.50
C ASP A 36 16.66 -4.76 2.52
N PHE A 37 15.97 -5.25 1.51
CA PHE A 37 15.28 -4.40 0.54
C PHE A 37 14.02 -5.06 0.01
N ALA A 38 13.04 -4.23 -0.35
CA ALA A 38 11.86 -4.65 -1.08
C ALA A 38 11.79 -3.93 -2.44
N TRP A 39 11.39 -4.68 -3.47
CA TRP A 39 11.00 -4.13 -4.74
C TRP A 39 9.50 -3.85 -4.72
N LEU A 40 9.14 -2.62 -5.06
CA LEU A 40 7.76 -2.15 -5.17
C LEU A 40 7.42 -2.03 -6.64
N THR A 41 6.38 -2.71 -7.05
CA THR A 41 5.81 -2.60 -8.41
C THR A 41 4.70 -1.55 -8.42
N PRO A 42 4.34 -0.99 -9.57
CA PRO A 42 3.14 -0.16 -9.68
C PRO A 42 1.91 -0.90 -9.15
N SER A 43 1.05 -0.17 -8.45
CA SER A 43 -0.21 -0.66 -7.90
C SER A 43 -1.36 -0.29 -8.85
N SER A 44 -2.43 -1.09 -8.83
CA SER A 44 -3.69 -0.73 -9.47
C SER A 44 -4.59 0.01 -8.49
N SER A 45 -5.50 0.83 -9.02
CA SER A 45 -6.60 1.39 -8.23
C SER A 45 -7.71 0.37 -8.05
N PHE A 46 -8.40 0.46 -6.91
CA PHE A 46 -9.50 -0.43 -6.53
C PHE A 46 -10.68 0.37 -5.99
N THR A 47 -11.89 -0.13 -6.17
CA THR A 47 -13.07 0.25 -5.40
C THR A 47 -13.43 -0.83 -4.37
N GLU A 48 -12.99 -2.05 -4.61
CA GLU A 48 -13.08 -3.18 -3.68
C GLU A 48 -11.81 -4.03 -3.80
N LEU A 49 -11.20 -4.37 -2.68
CA LEU A 49 -10.02 -5.21 -2.61
C LEU A 49 -10.16 -6.20 -1.45
N THR A 50 -9.88 -7.46 -1.70
CA THR A 50 -9.81 -8.49 -0.65
C THR A 50 -8.46 -9.18 -0.72
N MET A 51 -7.78 -9.28 0.43
CA MET A 51 -6.46 -9.89 0.54
C MET A 51 -6.30 -10.65 1.86
N PRO A 52 -5.46 -11.70 1.90
CA PRO A 52 -5.08 -12.31 3.15
C PRO A 52 -4.19 -11.36 3.96
N ILE A 53 -4.30 -11.42 5.28
CA ILE A 53 -3.34 -10.79 6.20
C ILE A 53 -2.37 -11.89 6.62
N PRO A 54 -1.04 -11.70 6.46
CA PRO A 54 -0.07 -12.64 7.00
C PRO A 54 -0.17 -12.78 8.51
N LEU A 55 0.27 -13.92 9.06
CA LEU A 55 0.27 -14.19 10.51
C LEU A 55 1.27 -13.32 11.30
N TYR A 56 1.65 -12.20 10.75
CA TYR A 56 2.58 -11.24 11.33
C TYR A 56 1.87 -9.90 11.55
N GLN A 57 2.42 -9.08 12.43
CA GLN A 57 1.95 -7.71 12.57
C GLN A 57 2.14 -6.98 11.24
N SER A 58 1.09 -6.34 10.77
CA SER A 58 1.08 -5.67 9.47
C SER A 58 0.49 -4.28 9.57
N ALA A 59 0.95 -3.39 8.71
CA ALA A 59 0.39 -2.07 8.51
C ALA A 59 -0.22 -1.96 7.11
N LEU A 60 -1.50 -1.62 7.04
CA LEU A 60 -2.19 -1.32 5.80
C LEU A 60 -2.01 0.16 5.49
N PHE A 61 -1.57 0.45 4.27
CA PHE A 61 -1.56 1.79 3.69
C PHE A 61 -2.66 1.88 2.66
N VAL A 62 -3.50 2.91 2.77
CA VAL A 62 -4.55 3.22 1.78
C VAL A 62 -4.35 4.66 1.33
N ALA A 63 -4.27 4.86 0.03
CA ALA A 63 -3.99 6.17 -0.57
C ALA A 63 -5.13 6.64 -1.48
N ASN A 64 -5.38 7.94 -1.43
CA ASN A 64 -6.33 8.65 -2.27
C ASN A 64 -5.57 9.60 -3.21
N PHE A 65 -5.46 9.25 -4.47
CA PHE A 65 -4.89 10.13 -5.53
C PHE A 65 -5.92 11.06 -6.16
N GLY A 66 -7.19 10.92 -5.78
CA GLY A 66 -8.28 11.75 -6.32
C GLY A 66 -8.25 13.19 -5.81
N SER A 67 -9.11 14.00 -6.40
CA SER A 67 -9.29 15.42 -6.04
C SER A 67 -10.35 15.67 -4.96
N SER A 68 -10.98 14.62 -4.45
CA SER A 68 -12.04 14.70 -3.41
C SER A 68 -11.75 13.71 -2.29
N THR A 69 -12.19 14.03 -1.08
CA THR A 69 -12.15 13.12 0.06
C THR A 69 -12.94 11.85 -0.24
N ILE A 70 -12.38 10.69 0.08
CA ILE A 70 -13.04 9.40 -0.08
C ILE A 70 -13.33 8.76 1.28
N ALA A 71 -14.45 8.01 1.35
CA ALA A 71 -14.76 7.17 2.49
C ALA A 71 -14.30 5.72 2.20
N VAL A 72 -13.50 5.17 3.09
CA VAL A 72 -12.97 3.81 2.98
C VAL A 72 -13.47 2.99 4.17
N ASN A 73 -14.05 1.82 3.88
CA ASN A 73 -14.52 0.87 4.88
C ASN A 73 -13.63 -0.36 4.88
N LEU A 74 -13.15 -0.74 6.04
CA LEU A 74 -12.38 -1.94 6.27
C LEU A 74 -13.21 -2.99 6.99
N GLU A 75 -13.12 -4.23 6.54
CA GLU A 75 -13.61 -5.42 7.22
C GLU A 75 -12.44 -6.35 7.49
N ILE A 76 -12.09 -6.55 8.75
CA ILE A 76 -11.01 -7.42 9.18
C ILE A 76 -11.61 -8.67 9.81
N THR A 77 -11.34 -9.82 9.22
CA THR A 77 -11.78 -11.14 9.72
C THR A 77 -10.64 -11.81 10.47
N SER A 78 -10.93 -12.34 11.66
CA SER A 78 -10.04 -13.16 12.46
C SER A 78 -10.81 -14.35 13.04
N GLY A 79 -10.63 -15.52 12.47
CA GLY A 79 -11.45 -16.70 12.77
C GLY A 79 -12.93 -16.43 12.51
N SER A 80 -13.74 -16.48 13.57
CA SER A 80 -15.19 -16.17 13.52
C SER A 80 -15.53 -14.70 13.83
N ARG A 81 -14.55 -13.91 14.20
CA ARG A 81 -14.73 -12.48 14.53
C ARG A 81 -14.56 -11.63 13.29
N VAL A 82 -15.44 -10.64 13.14
CA VAL A 82 -15.33 -9.62 12.09
C VAL A 82 -15.33 -8.25 12.78
N GLU A 83 -14.37 -7.42 12.41
CA GLU A 83 -14.23 -6.04 12.87
C GLU A 83 -14.42 -5.10 11.68
N TYR A 84 -15.18 -4.01 11.90
CA TYR A 84 -15.43 -2.99 10.89
C TYR A 84 -14.83 -1.67 11.34
N GLN A 85 -14.15 -1.00 10.42
CA GLN A 85 -13.59 0.33 10.63
C GLN A 85 -13.94 1.20 9.42
N SER A 86 -14.11 2.51 9.63
CA SER A 86 -14.39 3.47 8.56
C SER A 86 -13.52 4.69 8.71
N PHE A 87 -12.98 5.17 7.60
CA PHE A 87 -12.06 6.30 7.56
C PHE A 87 -12.43 7.26 6.42
N GLN A 88 -12.04 8.52 6.58
CA GLN A 88 -12.03 9.52 5.52
C GLN A 88 -10.57 9.78 5.13
N ILE A 89 -10.29 9.77 3.84
CA ILE A 89 -8.95 10.05 3.32
C ILE A 89 -9.05 11.27 2.41
N GLU A 90 -8.37 12.34 2.82
CA GLU A 90 -8.33 13.59 2.07
C GLU A 90 -7.66 13.41 0.69
N PRO A 91 -7.89 14.35 -0.25
CA PRO A 91 -7.20 14.34 -1.54
C PRO A 91 -5.69 14.30 -1.40
N MET A 92 -5.02 13.54 -2.27
CA MET A 92 -3.55 13.40 -2.30
C MET A 92 -2.95 13.04 -0.94
N SER A 93 -3.66 12.19 -0.19
CA SER A 93 -3.29 11.78 1.16
C SER A 93 -3.34 10.27 1.30
N GLN A 94 -2.75 9.78 2.36
CA GLN A 94 -2.77 8.37 2.73
C GLN A 94 -3.09 8.18 4.20
N LEU A 95 -3.57 6.98 4.51
CA LEU A 95 -3.86 6.49 5.85
C LEU A 95 -3.01 5.26 6.12
N GLU A 96 -2.39 5.18 7.29
CA GLU A 96 -1.76 3.99 7.82
C GLU A 96 -2.64 3.40 8.93
N VAL A 97 -2.96 2.12 8.84
CA VAL A 97 -3.79 1.40 9.82
C VAL A 97 -3.08 0.09 10.20
N PRO A 98 -2.79 -0.13 11.48
CA PRO A 98 -2.33 -1.45 11.92
C PRO A 98 -3.45 -2.47 11.72
N VAL A 99 -3.12 -3.61 11.12
CA VAL A 99 -4.07 -4.69 10.85
C VAL A 99 -3.56 -6.01 11.40
N LEU A 100 -4.47 -6.75 12.02
CA LEU A 100 -4.21 -8.09 12.56
C LEU A 100 -5.45 -8.96 12.34
N GLY A 101 -5.28 -10.08 11.67
CA GLY A 101 -6.39 -10.99 11.36
C GLY A 101 -5.98 -12.00 10.29
N ASP A 102 -6.96 -12.63 9.67
CA ASP A 102 -6.73 -13.63 8.63
C ASP A 102 -6.98 -13.05 7.22
N LYS A 103 -7.93 -12.12 7.14
CA LYS A 103 -8.38 -11.55 5.88
C LYS A 103 -8.81 -10.10 6.05
N LEU A 104 -8.47 -9.28 5.09
CA LEU A 104 -8.87 -7.89 4.97
C LEU A 104 -9.74 -7.71 3.73
N LYS A 105 -10.84 -7.00 3.89
CA LYS A 105 -11.63 -6.47 2.77
C LYS A 105 -11.69 -4.95 2.91
N ILE A 106 -11.44 -4.25 1.80
CA ILE A 106 -11.47 -2.78 1.69
C ILE A 106 -12.53 -2.42 0.66
N VAL A 107 -13.42 -1.50 0.99
CA VAL A 107 -14.47 -1.02 0.06
C VAL A 107 -14.56 0.49 0.13
N SER A 108 -14.66 1.12 -1.04
CA SER A 108 -14.91 2.54 -1.21
C SER A 108 -15.80 2.79 -2.42
N ALA A 109 -16.56 3.88 -2.41
CA ALA A 109 -17.33 4.33 -3.57
C ALA A 109 -16.44 4.97 -4.66
N ALA A 110 -15.22 5.36 -4.31
CA ALA A 110 -14.22 5.94 -5.21
C ALA A 110 -12.96 5.08 -5.23
N GLU A 111 -12.13 5.27 -6.24
CA GLU A 111 -10.88 4.53 -6.38
C GLU A 111 -9.90 4.87 -5.25
N PHE A 112 -9.19 3.86 -4.79
CA PHE A 112 -8.10 3.95 -3.83
C PHE A 112 -6.94 3.03 -4.25
N PHE A 113 -5.77 3.28 -3.71
CA PHE A 113 -4.61 2.41 -3.80
C PHE A 113 -4.31 1.82 -2.43
N ALA A 114 -3.76 0.61 -2.39
CA ALA A 114 -3.42 -0.03 -1.12
C ALA A 114 -2.09 -0.77 -1.19
N ALA A 115 -1.40 -0.82 -0.06
CA ALA A 115 -0.25 -1.68 0.17
C ALA A 115 -0.28 -2.23 1.59
N LEU A 116 0.26 -3.43 1.78
CA LEU A 116 0.38 -4.08 3.07
C LEU A 116 1.87 -4.27 3.41
N GLU A 117 2.34 -3.60 4.45
CA GLU A 117 3.67 -3.79 5.02
C GLU A 117 3.64 -4.87 6.10
N ILE A 118 4.63 -5.75 6.13
CA ILE A 118 4.78 -6.81 7.11
C ILE A 118 5.93 -6.43 8.05
N LEU A 119 5.62 -6.28 9.34
CA LEU A 119 6.50 -5.65 10.34
C LEU A 119 7.29 -6.65 11.20
N ASP A 120 6.85 -7.91 11.31
CA ASP A 120 7.40 -8.89 12.26
C ASP A 120 8.32 -9.95 11.62
N LEU A 121 8.68 -9.78 10.37
CA LEU A 121 9.65 -10.66 9.73
C LEU A 121 11.09 -10.25 10.11
N PRO A 122 12.02 -11.21 10.14
CA PRO A 122 13.46 -10.88 10.23
C PRO A 122 13.98 -10.13 9.00
N GLY A 123 13.09 -9.67 8.12
CA GLY A 123 13.30 -8.87 6.92
C GLY A 123 12.12 -7.93 6.68
N TYR A 124 12.17 -7.23 5.57
CA TYR A 124 11.19 -6.27 5.14
C TYR A 124 10.37 -6.81 3.97
N ALA A 125 9.04 -6.75 4.04
CA ALA A 125 8.18 -7.15 2.95
C ALA A 125 7.00 -6.19 2.77
N VAL A 126 6.66 -5.92 1.52
CA VAL A 126 5.49 -5.14 1.12
C VAL A 126 4.72 -5.91 0.07
N ILE A 127 3.41 -6.02 0.26
CA ILE A 127 2.49 -6.55 -0.73
C ILE A 127 1.80 -5.37 -1.40
N ASN A 128 2.06 -5.21 -2.69
CA ASN A 128 1.41 -4.23 -3.55
C ASN A 128 0.42 -4.97 -4.45
N PRO A 129 -0.88 -4.97 -4.13
CA PRO A 129 -1.86 -5.67 -4.95
C PRO A 129 -1.99 -4.99 -6.32
N SER A 130 -2.09 -5.79 -7.37
CA SER A 130 -2.39 -5.33 -8.72
C SER A 130 -3.47 -6.22 -9.32
N GLU A 131 -4.41 -5.62 -10.05
CA GLU A 131 -5.27 -6.37 -10.94
C GLU A 131 -4.48 -6.71 -12.20
N ASN A 132 -4.51 -7.99 -12.59
CA ASN A 132 -3.75 -8.56 -13.70
C ASN A 132 -3.49 -7.63 -14.90
N GLU A 133 -2.23 -7.56 -15.32
CA GLU A 133 -1.71 -7.20 -16.65
C GLU A 133 -1.69 -5.71 -17.05
N ASN A 134 -2.37 -4.81 -16.40
CA ASN A 134 -2.15 -3.38 -16.59
C ASN A 134 -1.32 -2.85 -15.43
N PHE A 135 -0.04 -2.65 -15.67
CA PHE A 135 0.81 -1.93 -14.73
C PHE A 135 0.25 -0.51 -14.58
N GLY A 136 -0.19 -0.17 -13.37
CA GLY A 136 -0.57 1.20 -13.04
C GLY A 136 0.62 2.15 -13.16
N ASP A 137 0.35 3.44 -13.23
CA ASP A 137 1.37 4.49 -13.31
C ASP A 137 1.82 4.95 -11.90
N GLU A 138 1.15 4.46 -10.85
CA GLU A 138 1.36 4.85 -9.46
C GLU A 138 2.07 3.76 -8.66
N ILE A 139 2.99 4.18 -7.82
CA ILE A 139 3.71 3.32 -6.87
C ILE A 139 3.48 3.87 -5.47
N LEU A 140 2.89 3.07 -4.59
CA LEU A 140 2.84 3.38 -3.18
C LEU A 140 4.19 3.00 -2.54
N VAL A 141 4.93 3.99 -2.09
CA VAL A 141 6.26 3.81 -1.48
C VAL A 141 6.18 4.06 0.02
N ILE A 142 6.69 3.11 0.78
CA ILE A 142 6.84 3.19 2.23
C ILE A 142 8.33 3.28 2.52
N VAL A 143 8.76 4.33 3.22
CA VAL A 143 10.14 4.52 3.69
C VAL A 143 10.14 4.42 5.22
N ARG A 144 10.95 3.52 5.75
CA ARG A 144 11.12 3.29 7.19
C ARG A 144 12.58 3.40 7.58
#